data_d0c0e4d758b13401137a24464cad7fa0
#
_entry.id   d0c0e4d758b13401137a24464cad7fa0
#
_cell.length_a   1.000
_cell.length_b   1.000
_cell.length_c   1.000
_cell.angle_alpha   90.00
_cell.angle_beta   90.00
_cell.angle_gamma   90.00
#
_symmetry.space_group_name_H-M   'P 1'
#
loop_
_entity.id
_entity.type
_entity.pdbx_description
1 polymer ?
#
loop_
_entity_poly.entity_id
_entity_poly.type
_entity_poly.pdbx_seq_one_letter_code
_entity_poly.pdbx_strand_id
1 'polypeptide(L)'
;MLSASFSVGAAPAAKWSAQWDPVKLVNGSPVLFRVTAPLRLSEVQGNFLGQEFSFRSSQACHCWYAVAGVSLATKPGTYTLRVEGKGPGAKDTAMSYLVHVSAAHYPTSAIKVAPAFVEPPKETEPVIAAADTAKKQAFATTDPNPLWSGAFEPPTQTETSGVFGSSRTYNGVKKSQHLGLDFRASMGTPVHATNAGTVILARPLYFEGNCIMLDHGQGLLTIYMHLSEFKVKEGDKVAAGQLIALSGGTGRSTGPHLHFAVRWRGEYLDPRTLLDLHPPGN
;
A
#
# COMPACT_ATOMS: atom_id res chain seq x y z
N MET A 1 26.90 -20.15 59.07
CA MET A 1 26.03 -20.23 57.91
C MET A 1 25.76 -18.82 57.37
N LEU A 2 26.45 -18.40 56.30
CA LEU A 2 26.23 -17.10 55.69
C LEU A 2 25.16 -17.29 54.58
N SER A 3 24.02 -16.64 54.75
CA SER A 3 22.98 -16.56 53.73
C SER A 3 23.34 -15.45 52.73
N ALA A 4 23.67 -15.84 51.49
CA ALA A 4 23.86 -14.90 50.38
C ALA A 4 22.48 -14.47 49.87
N SER A 5 22.10 -13.24 50.09
CA SER A 5 20.90 -12.62 49.45
C SER A 5 21.25 -12.22 48.02
N PHE A 6 20.70 -12.96 47.03
CA PHE A 6 20.73 -12.52 45.65
C PHE A 6 19.69 -11.38 45.49
N SER A 7 20.16 -10.18 45.28
CA SER A 7 19.32 -9.09 44.80
C SER A 7 19.05 -9.33 43.28
N VAL A 8 17.83 -9.74 42.97
CA VAL A 8 17.34 -9.73 41.57
C VAL A 8 17.23 -8.26 41.17
N GLY A 9 18.18 -7.80 40.40
CA GLY A 9 18.11 -6.48 39.78
C GLY A 9 16.82 -6.39 38.92
N ALA A 10 15.96 -5.42 39.24
CA ALA A 10 14.78 -5.14 38.46
C ALA A 10 15.20 -4.87 37.00
N ALA A 11 14.63 -5.61 36.05
CA ALA A 11 14.81 -5.33 34.64
C ALA A 11 14.46 -3.85 34.37
N PRO A 12 15.22 -3.13 33.52
CA PRO A 12 14.93 -1.73 33.26
C PRO A 12 13.49 -1.63 32.74
N ALA A 13 12.71 -0.72 33.33
CA ALA A 13 11.33 -0.49 32.94
C ALA A 13 11.28 -0.21 31.42
N ALA A 14 10.51 -1.01 30.71
CA ALA A 14 10.33 -0.86 29.27
C ALA A 14 9.91 0.60 29.01
N LYS A 15 10.53 1.23 28.00
CA LYS A 15 10.20 2.61 27.58
C LYS A 15 9.46 2.57 26.27
N TRP A 16 8.64 3.57 26.02
CA TRP A 16 8.08 3.78 24.71
C TRP A 16 9.20 3.92 23.66
N SER A 17 9.11 3.19 22.59
CA SER A 17 9.99 3.33 21.43
C SER A 17 9.22 3.16 20.13
N ALA A 18 9.63 3.87 19.09
CA ALA A 18 9.13 3.68 17.74
C ALA A 18 10.29 3.43 16.78
N GLN A 19 10.06 2.54 15.85
CA GLN A 19 10.92 2.26 14.72
C GLN A 19 10.07 2.25 13.45
N TRP A 20 10.69 2.50 12.31
CA TRP A 20 10.00 2.45 11.02
C TRP A 20 10.90 1.92 9.92
N ASP A 21 10.25 1.33 8.92
CA ASP A 21 10.87 0.74 7.76
C ASP A 21 10.09 1.19 6.50
N PRO A 22 10.77 1.70 5.46
CA PRO A 22 12.21 1.93 5.37
C PRO A 22 12.68 3.07 6.31
N VAL A 23 13.91 2.98 6.81
CA VAL A 23 14.49 4.02 7.68
C VAL A 23 14.58 5.37 6.97
N LYS A 24 14.89 5.34 5.65
CA LYS A 24 14.89 6.52 4.79
C LYS A 24 13.58 6.63 4.04
N LEU A 25 12.66 7.42 4.56
CA LEU A 25 11.40 7.74 3.89
C LEU A 25 11.61 8.81 2.81
N VAL A 26 10.88 8.64 1.70
CA VAL A 26 10.76 9.64 0.64
C VAL A 26 9.28 9.88 0.34
N ASN A 27 8.93 10.97 -0.36
CA ASN A 27 7.57 11.15 -0.85
C ASN A 27 7.18 10.00 -1.80
N GLY A 28 5.98 9.43 -1.59
CA GLY A 28 5.51 8.22 -2.25
C GLY A 28 5.77 6.91 -1.49
N SER A 29 6.56 6.92 -0.40
CA SER A 29 6.86 5.69 0.36
C SER A 29 5.67 5.21 1.19
N PRO A 30 5.31 3.92 1.15
CA PRO A 30 4.70 3.27 2.30
C PRO A 30 5.69 3.20 3.45
N VAL A 31 5.20 3.06 4.67
CA VAL A 31 6.00 2.94 5.89
C VAL A 31 5.36 1.96 6.85
N LEU A 32 6.16 1.06 7.40
CA LEU A 32 5.79 0.17 8.49
C LEU A 32 6.30 0.76 9.81
N PHE A 33 5.41 1.28 10.63
CA PHE A 33 5.73 1.69 11.99
C PHE A 33 5.64 0.50 12.95
N ARG A 34 6.62 0.38 13.85
CA ARG A 34 6.62 -0.55 14.99
C ARG A 34 6.78 0.24 16.28
N VAL A 35 5.92 -0.01 17.25
CA VAL A 35 5.90 0.68 18.52
C VAL A 35 5.95 -0.34 19.65
N THR A 36 6.87 -0.14 20.59
CA THR A 36 6.91 -0.89 21.87
C THR A 36 6.40 0.01 22.98
N ALA A 37 5.50 -0.50 23.78
CA ALA A 37 4.93 0.22 24.92
C ALA A 37 5.34 -0.45 26.24
N PRO A 38 5.57 0.34 27.31
CA PRO A 38 5.96 -0.19 28.63
C PRO A 38 4.81 -0.82 29.41
N LEU A 39 3.58 -0.63 28.92
CA LEU A 39 2.34 -1.02 29.60
C LEU A 39 1.53 -1.98 28.75
N ARG A 40 0.67 -2.77 29.36
CA ARG A 40 -0.36 -3.52 28.64
C ARG A 40 -1.41 -2.54 28.12
N LEU A 41 -1.50 -2.44 26.81
CA LEU A 41 -2.48 -1.61 26.12
C LEU A 41 -3.53 -2.51 25.45
N SER A 42 -4.77 -2.00 25.40
CA SER A 42 -5.86 -2.61 24.64
C SER A 42 -5.97 -2.07 23.21
N GLU A 43 -5.49 -0.83 23.02
CA GLU A 43 -5.57 -0.13 21.74
C GLU A 43 -4.37 0.81 21.59
N VAL A 44 -3.85 0.93 20.35
CA VAL A 44 -2.84 1.94 19.99
C VAL A 44 -3.28 2.59 18.68
N GLN A 45 -3.34 3.93 18.70
CA GLN A 45 -3.67 4.75 17.55
C GLN A 45 -2.45 5.58 17.13
N GLY A 46 -2.33 5.84 15.83
CA GLY A 46 -1.31 6.69 15.24
C GLY A 46 -1.92 7.83 14.46
N ASN A 47 -1.23 8.97 14.44
CA ASN A 47 -1.47 10.06 13.50
C ASN A 47 -0.14 10.44 12.85
N PHE A 48 -0.10 10.39 11.52
CA PHE A 48 1.06 10.79 10.74
C PHE A 48 0.60 11.50 9.46
N LEU A 49 1.15 12.67 9.19
CA LEU A 49 0.78 13.51 8.04
C LEU A 49 -0.74 13.83 7.97
N GLY A 50 -1.38 13.96 9.13
CA GLY A 50 -2.82 14.23 9.23
C GLY A 50 -3.72 13.01 9.02
N GLN A 51 -3.16 11.82 8.80
CA GLN A 51 -3.89 10.56 8.67
C GLN A 51 -3.88 9.80 10.00
N GLU A 52 -5.07 9.43 10.48
CA GLU A 52 -5.24 8.60 11.67
C GLU A 52 -5.31 7.12 11.26
N PHE A 53 -4.68 6.23 12.03
CA PHE A 53 -4.69 4.80 11.77
C PHE A 53 -4.50 4.00 13.05
N SER A 54 -4.99 2.76 13.05
CA SER A 54 -4.86 1.85 14.19
C SER A 54 -3.65 0.96 14.04
N PHE A 55 -2.93 0.75 15.14
CA PHE A 55 -1.90 -0.27 15.23
C PHE A 55 -2.50 -1.63 15.59
N ARG A 56 -1.87 -2.70 15.15
CA ARG A 56 -2.13 -4.08 15.55
C ARG A 56 -1.08 -4.55 16.53
N SER A 57 -1.48 -5.34 17.53
CA SER A 57 -0.52 -6.04 18.36
C SER A 57 0.01 -7.30 17.67
N SER A 58 1.30 -7.59 17.85
CA SER A 58 1.91 -8.84 17.42
C SER A 58 2.64 -9.50 18.58
N GLN A 59 2.34 -10.79 18.79
CA GLN A 59 3.04 -11.60 19.78
C GLN A 59 4.48 -11.92 19.31
N ALA A 60 4.70 -12.04 18.00
CA ALA A 60 5.99 -12.39 17.44
C ALA A 60 7.08 -11.34 17.72
N CYS A 61 6.74 -10.04 17.71
CA CYS A 61 7.68 -8.97 18.02
C CYS A 61 7.46 -8.33 19.40
N HIS A 62 6.45 -8.76 20.16
CA HIS A 62 6.01 -8.07 21.37
C HIS A 62 5.83 -6.56 21.17
N CYS A 63 5.28 -6.19 20.01
CA CYS A 63 5.14 -4.81 19.56
C CYS A 63 3.76 -4.53 18.94
N TRP A 64 3.47 -3.26 18.75
CA TRP A 64 2.36 -2.77 17.94
C TRP A 64 2.90 -2.31 16.59
N TYR A 65 2.21 -2.62 15.50
CA TYR A 65 2.63 -2.25 14.16
C TYR A 65 1.49 -1.76 13.28
N ALA A 66 1.80 -0.88 12.35
CA ALA A 66 0.85 -0.36 11.37
C ALA A 66 1.56 -0.01 10.06
N VAL A 67 0.86 -0.18 8.94
CA VAL A 67 1.28 0.36 7.65
C VAL A 67 0.61 1.72 7.45
N ALA A 68 1.39 2.71 7.07
CA ALA A 68 0.95 4.05 6.70
C ALA A 68 1.63 4.48 5.39
N GLY A 69 1.38 5.69 4.92
CA GLY A 69 1.93 6.17 3.66
C GLY A 69 2.32 7.63 3.68
N VAL A 70 3.29 7.97 2.84
CA VAL A 70 3.72 9.34 2.53
C VAL A 70 3.26 9.66 1.13
N SER A 71 2.36 10.64 0.96
CA SER A 71 1.88 11.07 -0.37
C SER A 71 3.03 11.50 -1.28
N LEU A 72 2.89 11.29 -2.58
CA LEU A 72 3.80 11.87 -3.59
C LEU A 72 3.88 13.40 -3.51
N ALA A 73 2.79 14.05 -3.06
CA ALA A 73 2.74 15.50 -2.90
C ALA A 73 3.39 16.01 -1.59
N THR A 74 3.77 15.11 -0.69
CA THR A 74 4.43 15.49 0.57
C THR A 74 5.77 16.15 0.29
N LYS A 75 5.95 17.35 0.79
CA LYS A 75 7.23 18.07 0.67
C LYS A 75 8.29 17.42 1.57
N PRO A 76 9.58 17.44 1.18
CA PRO A 76 10.65 17.03 2.08
C PRO A 76 10.64 17.85 3.37
N GLY A 77 10.87 17.19 4.51
CA GLY A 77 10.81 17.84 5.82
C GLY A 77 10.75 16.84 6.96
N THR A 78 10.61 17.36 8.17
CA THR A 78 10.43 16.56 9.38
C THR A 78 8.98 16.66 9.86
N TYR A 79 8.37 15.52 10.07
CA TYR A 79 6.96 15.38 10.44
C TYR A 79 6.83 14.61 11.75
N THR A 80 5.77 14.86 12.49
CA THR A 80 5.52 14.20 13.77
C THR A 80 4.64 12.97 13.55
N LEU A 81 5.14 11.80 13.98
CA LEU A 81 4.32 10.63 14.26
C LEU A 81 3.83 10.76 15.70
N ARG A 82 2.54 10.94 15.93
CA ARG A 82 1.89 10.88 17.22
C ARG A 82 1.32 9.48 17.44
N VAL A 83 1.60 8.89 18.59
CA VAL A 83 1.12 7.56 18.99
C VAL A 83 0.39 7.71 20.31
N GLU A 84 -0.83 7.21 20.38
CA GLU A 84 -1.68 7.20 21.56
C GLU A 84 -2.03 5.78 21.95
N GLY A 85 -1.86 5.45 23.23
CA GLY A 85 -2.20 4.13 23.77
C GLY A 85 -3.27 4.23 24.84
N LYS A 86 -4.24 3.28 24.80
CA LYS A 86 -5.27 3.10 25.82
C LYS A 86 -5.12 1.73 26.49
N GLY A 87 -5.37 1.66 27.79
CA GLY A 87 -5.31 0.40 28.52
C GLY A 87 -5.80 0.51 29.95
N PRO A 88 -6.05 -0.62 30.65
CA PRO A 88 -6.49 -0.63 32.03
C PRO A 88 -5.47 0.05 32.94
N GLY A 89 -5.88 1.09 33.67
CA GLY A 89 -5.02 1.84 34.60
C GLY A 89 -4.03 2.80 33.93
N ALA A 90 -3.99 2.89 32.60
CA ALA A 90 -3.25 3.91 31.89
C ALA A 90 -4.12 5.16 31.75
N LYS A 91 -3.65 6.29 32.30
CA LYS A 91 -4.06 7.59 31.75
C LYS A 91 -3.61 7.60 30.30
N ASP A 92 -4.42 8.16 29.40
CA ASP A 92 -4.09 8.27 27.96
C ASP A 92 -2.63 8.73 27.80
N THR A 93 -1.79 7.82 27.31
CA THR A 93 -0.37 8.10 27.12
C THR A 93 -0.14 8.39 25.65
N ALA A 94 0.32 9.59 25.36
CA ALA A 94 0.68 10.01 24.01
C ALA A 94 2.19 10.22 23.90
N MET A 95 2.78 9.73 22.83
CA MET A 95 4.19 9.91 22.48
C MET A 95 4.30 10.50 21.09
N SER A 96 5.34 11.29 20.87
CA SER A 96 5.62 11.91 19.58
C SER A 96 7.04 11.58 19.12
N TYR A 97 7.18 11.24 17.84
CA TYR A 97 8.45 10.91 17.21
C TYR A 97 8.63 11.76 15.96
N LEU A 98 9.85 12.25 15.74
CA LEU A 98 10.20 13.01 14.55
C LEU A 98 10.63 12.06 13.43
N VAL A 99 9.91 12.10 12.31
CA VAL A 99 10.12 11.27 11.14
C VAL A 99 10.55 12.17 9.99
N HIS A 100 11.73 11.91 9.41
CA HIS A 100 12.24 12.70 8.32
C HIS A 100 11.81 12.09 6.97
N VAL A 101 11.24 12.93 6.11
CA VAL A 101 10.88 12.61 4.72
C VAL A 101 11.81 13.36 3.77
N SER A 102 12.55 12.63 2.95
CA SER A 102 13.45 13.17 1.92
C SER A 102 12.73 13.31 0.57
N ALA A 103 13.34 14.05 -0.36
CA ALA A 103 12.85 14.07 -1.74
C ALA A 103 13.15 12.74 -2.44
N ALA A 104 12.17 12.18 -3.13
CA ALA A 104 12.40 11.12 -4.09
C ALA A 104 12.92 11.70 -5.42
N HIS A 105 13.70 10.90 -6.14
CA HIS A 105 14.15 11.20 -7.49
C HIS A 105 13.49 10.22 -8.47
N TYR A 106 12.44 10.67 -9.15
CA TYR A 106 11.71 9.87 -10.12
C TYR A 106 12.15 10.18 -11.55
N PRO A 107 12.39 9.16 -12.40
CA PRO A 107 12.82 9.36 -13.78
C PRO A 107 11.70 9.95 -14.63
N THR A 108 12.08 10.49 -15.79
CA THR A 108 11.14 10.93 -16.82
C THR A 108 11.21 9.96 -17.98
N SER A 109 10.05 9.62 -18.58
CA SER A 109 9.95 8.75 -19.74
C SER A 109 8.95 9.29 -20.77
N ALA A 110 9.20 9.01 -22.05
CA ALA A 110 8.26 9.27 -23.14
C ALA A 110 7.70 7.93 -23.64
N ILE A 111 6.39 7.83 -23.73
CA ILE A 111 5.69 6.63 -24.20
C ILE A 111 4.75 6.95 -25.34
N LYS A 112 4.63 6.01 -26.28
CA LYS A 112 3.65 6.07 -27.37
C LYS A 112 2.48 5.15 -27.05
N VAL A 113 1.27 5.68 -27.12
CA VAL A 113 0.01 4.94 -26.99
C VAL A 113 -0.94 5.31 -28.12
N ALA A 114 -2.00 4.53 -28.31
CA ALA A 114 -3.02 4.88 -29.28
C ALA A 114 -3.60 6.28 -29.01
N PRO A 115 -3.81 7.13 -30.04
CA PRO A 115 -4.26 8.51 -29.85
C PRO A 115 -5.51 8.65 -28.98
N ALA A 116 -6.46 7.74 -29.09
CA ALA A 116 -7.69 7.71 -28.31
C ALA A 116 -7.46 7.63 -26.78
N PHE A 117 -6.29 7.21 -26.32
CA PHE A 117 -5.95 7.23 -24.87
C PHE A 117 -5.25 8.51 -24.41
N VAL A 118 -4.88 9.40 -25.35
CA VAL A 118 -4.34 10.74 -25.05
C VAL A 118 -5.46 11.77 -25.14
N GLU A 119 -6.21 11.72 -26.24
CA GLU A 119 -7.37 12.56 -26.52
C GLU A 119 -8.57 11.64 -26.81
N PRO A 120 -9.30 11.21 -25.78
CA PRO A 120 -10.44 10.31 -25.94
C PRO A 120 -11.52 10.95 -26.83
N PRO A 121 -12.07 10.20 -27.81
CA PRO A 121 -13.22 10.66 -28.58
C PRO A 121 -14.40 11.00 -27.65
N LYS A 122 -15.19 12.03 -28.00
CA LYS A 122 -16.31 12.51 -27.18
C LYS A 122 -17.33 11.42 -26.86
N GLU A 123 -17.56 10.50 -27.77
CA GLU A 123 -18.45 9.36 -27.59
C GLU A 123 -17.99 8.39 -26.49
N THR A 124 -16.72 8.44 -26.07
CA THR A 124 -16.18 7.63 -24.95
C THR A 124 -16.37 8.29 -23.58
N GLU A 125 -16.76 9.57 -23.52
CA GLU A 125 -16.96 10.29 -22.25
C GLU A 125 -17.90 9.57 -21.28
N PRO A 126 -19.04 8.99 -21.69
CA PRO A 126 -19.92 8.25 -20.77
C PRO A 126 -19.26 7.01 -20.18
N VAL A 127 -18.43 6.31 -20.97
CA VAL A 127 -17.71 5.10 -20.53
C VAL A 127 -16.62 5.48 -19.52
N ILE A 128 -15.91 6.58 -19.76
CA ILE A 128 -14.89 7.12 -18.83
C ILE A 128 -15.56 7.56 -17.53
N ALA A 129 -16.66 8.28 -17.59
CA ALA A 129 -17.41 8.72 -16.41
C ALA A 129 -17.95 7.55 -15.57
N ALA A 130 -18.45 6.49 -16.24
CA ALA A 130 -18.87 5.26 -15.56
C ALA A 130 -17.70 4.55 -14.89
N ALA A 131 -16.51 4.48 -15.55
CA ALA A 131 -15.29 3.92 -14.98
C ALA A 131 -14.84 4.70 -13.73
N ASP A 132 -14.86 6.04 -13.79
CA ASP A 132 -14.50 6.89 -12.65
C ASP A 132 -15.48 6.73 -11.48
N THR A 133 -16.77 6.58 -11.78
CA THR A 133 -17.81 6.31 -10.76
C THR A 133 -17.57 4.96 -10.09
N ALA A 134 -17.31 3.91 -10.85
CA ALA A 134 -17.01 2.58 -10.31
C ALA A 134 -15.76 2.60 -9.41
N LYS A 135 -14.69 3.29 -9.83
CA LYS A 135 -13.48 3.48 -9.01
C LYS A 135 -13.78 4.22 -7.71
N LYS A 136 -14.56 5.31 -7.77
CA LYS A 136 -14.94 6.07 -6.56
C LYS A 136 -15.72 5.21 -5.58
N GLN A 137 -16.67 4.40 -6.06
CA GLN A 137 -17.43 3.47 -5.23
C GLN A 137 -16.52 2.41 -4.59
N ALA A 138 -15.64 1.80 -5.38
CA ALA A 138 -14.68 0.82 -4.87
C ALA A 138 -13.76 1.44 -3.80
N PHE A 139 -13.24 2.64 -4.03
CA PHE A 139 -12.36 3.34 -3.09
C PHE A 139 -13.06 3.78 -1.79
N ALA A 140 -14.38 3.90 -1.79
CA ALA A 140 -15.16 4.20 -0.59
C ALA A 140 -15.46 2.95 0.27
N THR A 141 -15.25 1.75 -0.29
CA THR A 141 -15.51 0.47 0.38
C THR A 141 -14.21 -0.03 0.98
N THR A 142 -14.03 0.12 2.30
CA THR A 142 -12.84 -0.38 3.00
C THR A 142 -13.26 -1.06 4.29
N ASP A 143 -12.66 -2.24 4.58
CA ASP A 143 -12.81 -2.89 5.87
C ASP A 143 -12.03 -2.09 6.93
N PRO A 144 -12.61 -1.76 8.08
CA PRO A 144 -11.88 -1.08 9.16
C PRO A 144 -10.77 -1.96 9.77
N ASN A 145 -10.90 -3.28 9.64
CA ASN A 145 -9.93 -4.24 10.15
C ASN A 145 -8.96 -4.67 9.05
N PRO A 146 -7.70 -4.89 9.37
CA PRO A 146 -6.75 -5.40 8.39
C PRO A 146 -7.08 -6.86 8.07
N LEU A 147 -7.18 -7.18 6.78
CA LEU A 147 -7.43 -8.51 6.26
C LEU A 147 -6.12 -9.25 5.93
N TRP A 148 -5.01 -8.50 5.81
CA TRP A 148 -3.67 -9.02 5.48
C TRP A 148 -2.90 -9.47 6.73
N SER A 149 -1.89 -10.32 6.52
CA SER A 149 -0.95 -10.77 7.55
C SER A 149 0.43 -11.04 6.93
N GLY A 150 1.50 -10.67 7.62
CA GLY A 150 2.85 -10.86 7.12
C GLY A 150 3.18 -9.99 5.90
N ALA A 151 4.21 -10.38 5.15
CA ALA A 151 4.68 -9.65 3.98
C ALA A 151 3.69 -9.68 2.82
N PHE A 152 3.78 -8.66 1.95
CA PHE A 152 3.09 -8.64 0.67
C PHE A 152 4.02 -9.27 -0.38
N GLU A 153 3.52 -10.28 -1.09
CA GLU A 153 4.30 -10.99 -2.10
C GLU A 153 4.12 -10.36 -3.49
N PRO A 154 5.14 -10.42 -4.38
CA PRO A 154 4.99 -9.97 -5.75
C PRO A 154 3.81 -10.65 -6.44
N PRO A 155 2.98 -9.89 -7.22
CA PRO A 155 1.81 -10.46 -7.90
C PRO A 155 2.17 -11.43 -9.02
N THR A 156 3.41 -11.40 -9.49
CA THR A 156 3.98 -12.31 -10.50
C THR A 156 5.50 -12.40 -10.31
N GLN A 157 6.11 -13.48 -10.78
CA GLN A 157 7.55 -13.75 -10.65
C GLN A 157 8.39 -13.16 -11.79
N THR A 158 7.83 -12.21 -12.56
CA THR A 158 8.53 -11.59 -13.69
C THR A 158 9.31 -10.34 -13.24
N GLU A 159 10.28 -9.92 -14.05
CA GLU A 159 11.04 -8.70 -13.82
C GLU A 159 10.17 -7.44 -13.92
N THR A 160 10.56 -6.40 -13.21
CA THR A 160 9.93 -5.08 -13.33
C THR A 160 10.48 -4.29 -14.51
N SER A 161 9.64 -3.46 -15.14
CA SER A 161 10.00 -2.66 -16.33
C SER A 161 9.70 -1.17 -16.19
N GLY A 162 8.79 -0.79 -15.33
CA GLY A 162 8.45 0.62 -15.06
C GLY A 162 8.43 0.89 -13.57
N VAL A 163 8.86 2.07 -13.16
CA VAL A 163 8.97 2.45 -11.74
C VAL A 163 7.87 3.45 -11.35
N PHE A 164 7.41 3.33 -10.11
CA PHE A 164 6.48 4.24 -9.48
C PHE A 164 7.03 5.68 -9.49
N GLY A 165 6.15 6.67 -9.56
CA GLY A 165 6.49 8.08 -9.46
C GLY A 165 7.12 8.68 -10.73
N SER A 166 7.48 7.86 -11.75
CA SER A 166 8.08 8.39 -12.99
C SER A 166 7.13 9.34 -13.71
N SER A 167 7.66 10.48 -14.16
CA SER A 167 6.93 11.42 -15.00
C SER A 167 6.86 10.90 -16.44
N ARG A 168 5.66 10.66 -16.96
CA ARG A 168 5.43 10.11 -18.31
C ARG A 168 4.86 11.17 -19.23
N THR A 169 5.43 11.31 -20.43
CA THR A 169 4.86 12.09 -21.52
C THR A 169 4.27 11.14 -22.56
N TYR A 170 2.96 11.20 -22.73
CA TYR A 170 2.23 10.40 -23.73
C TYR A 170 2.19 11.13 -25.07
N ASN A 171 2.74 10.51 -26.12
CA ASN A 171 2.79 11.04 -27.49
C ASN A 171 3.34 12.48 -27.57
N GLY A 172 4.19 12.88 -26.64
CA GLY A 172 4.75 14.23 -26.56
C GLY A 172 3.79 15.32 -26.04
N VAL A 173 2.53 15.02 -25.79
CA VAL A 173 1.49 16.01 -25.48
C VAL A 173 1.06 15.98 -24.01
N LYS A 174 0.60 14.81 -23.54
CA LYS A 174 0.01 14.68 -22.19
C LYS A 174 1.04 14.23 -21.18
N LYS A 175 1.21 14.98 -20.09
CA LYS A 175 2.03 14.60 -18.95
C LYS A 175 1.18 13.89 -17.90
N SER A 176 1.71 12.79 -17.33
CA SER A 176 1.10 12.04 -16.27
C SER A 176 2.18 11.44 -15.36
N GLN A 177 1.82 11.08 -14.15
CA GLN A 177 2.71 10.37 -13.23
C GLN A 177 2.35 8.87 -13.23
N HIS A 178 3.35 8.02 -13.23
CA HIS A 178 3.17 6.57 -13.13
C HIS A 178 2.88 6.19 -11.68
N LEU A 179 1.64 5.81 -11.39
CA LEU A 179 1.16 5.55 -10.03
C LEU A 179 1.20 4.05 -9.67
N GLY A 180 2.16 3.32 -10.22
CA GLY A 180 2.32 1.89 -9.99
C GLY A 180 3.69 1.37 -10.41
N LEU A 181 3.83 0.06 -10.39
CA LEU A 181 4.99 -0.71 -10.79
C LEU A 181 4.59 -1.60 -11.97
N ASP A 182 5.33 -1.55 -13.06
CA ASP A 182 5.07 -2.42 -14.20
C ASP A 182 5.94 -3.69 -14.12
N PHE A 183 5.34 -4.85 -14.36
CA PHE A 183 6.00 -6.14 -14.48
C PHE A 183 5.99 -6.62 -15.94
N ARG A 184 7.11 -7.17 -16.44
CA ARG A 184 7.27 -7.75 -17.78
C ARG A 184 6.49 -9.07 -17.89
N ALA A 185 5.18 -9.02 -17.79
CA ALA A 185 4.31 -10.18 -17.83
C ALA A 185 3.71 -10.33 -19.24
N SER A 186 4.11 -11.38 -19.95
CA SER A 186 3.50 -11.75 -21.24
C SER A 186 2.02 -12.02 -21.07
N MET A 187 1.24 -11.91 -22.15
CA MET A 187 -0.18 -12.25 -22.12
C MET A 187 -0.40 -13.67 -21.58
N GLY A 188 -1.32 -13.81 -20.62
CA GLY A 188 -1.62 -15.08 -19.98
C GLY A 188 -0.72 -15.46 -18.81
N THR A 189 0.25 -14.60 -18.41
CA THR A 189 1.05 -14.86 -17.20
C THR A 189 0.14 -14.82 -15.97
N PRO A 190 0.24 -15.84 -15.06
CA PRO A 190 -0.54 -15.86 -13.82
C PRO A 190 -0.29 -14.62 -12.94
N VAL A 191 -1.39 -14.04 -12.43
CA VAL A 191 -1.39 -12.91 -11.50
C VAL A 191 -2.05 -13.33 -10.20
N HIS A 192 -1.33 -13.15 -9.09
CA HIS A 192 -1.74 -13.60 -7.77
C HIS A 192 -2.04 -12.41 -6.85
N ALA A 193 -2.92 -12.63 -5.87
CA ALA A 193 -3.19 -11.68 -4.80
C ALA A 193 -1.92 -11.51 -3.95
N THR A 194 -1.43 -10.29 -3.79
CA THR A 194 -0.21 -9.98 -3.03
C THR A 194 -0.34 -10.27 -1.53
N ASN A 195 -1.56 -10.27 -1.01
CA ASN A 195 -1.94 -10.70 0.33
C ASN A 195 -3.45 -10.99 0.36
N ALA A 196 -3.98 -11.47 1.49
CA ALA A 196 -5.40 -11.72 1.66
C ALA A 196 -6.21 -10.40 1.60
N GLY A 197 -7.45 -10.48 1.07
CA GLY A 197 -8.31 -9.31 0.92
C GLY A 197 -9.67 -9.66 0.32
N THR A 198 -10.46 -8.63 0.07
CA THR A 198 -11.76 -8.71 -0.60
C THR A 198 -11.69 -8.04 -1.97
N VAL A 199 -12.22 -8.68 -3.01
CA VAL A 199 -12.32 -8.10 -4.36
C VAL A 199 -13.41 -7.03 -4.35
N ILE A 200 -13.01 -5.76 -4.42
CA ILE A 200 -13.93 -4.62 -4.42
C ILE A 200 -14.24 -4.09 -5.84
N LEU A 201 -13.48 -4.53 -6.84
CA LEU A 201 -13.73 -4.28 -8.25
C LEU A 201 -13.09 -5.38 -9.09
N ALA A 202 -13.83 -5.90 -10.10
CA ALA A 202 -13.34 -6.85 -11.10
C ALA A 202 -14.10 -6.64 -12.42
N ARG A 203 -13.73 -5.61 -13.20
CA ARG A 203 -14.40 -5.23 -14.45
C ARG A 203 -13.49 -4.47 -15.40
N PRO A 204 -13.86 -4.36 -16.70
CA PRO A 204 -13.15 -3.50 -17.65
C PRO A 204 -13.40 -2.02 -17.32
N LEU A 205 -12.32 -1.23 -17.40
CA LEU A 205 -12.30 0.23 -17.29
C LEU A 205 -11.59 0.81 -18.52
N TYR A 206 -11.89 2.07 -18.87
CA TYR A 206 -11.42 2.63 -20.14
C TYR A 206 -9.90 2.72 -20.24
N PHE A 207 -9.24 3.28 -19.22
CA PHE A 207 -7.78 3.44 -19.21
C PHE A 207 -7.06 2.24 -18.60
N GLU A 208 -7.60 1.68 -17.54
CA GLU A 208 -7.00 0.57 -16.78
C GLU A 208 -7.13 -0.77 -17.51
N GLY A 209 -8.03 -0.86 -18.52
CA GLY A 209 -8.40 -2.13 -19.14
C GLY A 209 -9.12 -3.04 -18.15
N ASN A 210 -9.00 -4.34 -18.28
CA ASN A 210 -9.50 -5.26 -17.27
C ASN A 210 -8.74 -5.04 -15.97
N CYS A 211 -9.46 -4.69 -14.90
CA CYS A 211 -8.91 -4.23 -13.64
C CYS A 211 -9.50 -5.01 -12.48
N ILE A 212 -8.64 -5.42 -11.54
CA ILE A 212 -9.02 -5.93 -10.22
C ILE A 212 -8.52 -4.96 -9.16
N MET A 213 -9.34 -4.69 -8.15
CA MET A 213 -8.95 -4.01 -6.92
C MET A 213 -9.24 -4.89 -5.72
N LEU A 214 -8.25 -5.07 -4.85
CA LEU A 214 -8.39 -5.77 -3.58
C LEU A 214 -8.35 -4.78 -2.43
N ASP A 215 -9.31 -4.88 -1.52
CA ASP A 215 -9.27 -4.23 -0.22
C ASP A 215 -8.58 -5.17 0.78
N HIS A 216 -7.50 -4.69 1.37
CA HIS A 216 -6.76 -5.38 2.44
C HIS A 216 -7.14 -4.88 3.83
N GLY A 217 -8.11 -3.98 3.91
CA GLY A 217 -8.55 -3.32 5.14
C GLY A 217 -7.70 -2.10 5.53
N GLN A 218 -8.22 -1.31 6.45
CA GLN A 218 -7.63 -0.06 6.95
C GLN A 218 -7.28 0.96 5.85
N GLY A 219 -7.96 0.88 4.69
CA GLY A 219 -7.75 1.75 3.54
C GLY A 219 -6.55 1.38 2.66
N LEU A 220 -5.96 0.20 2.86
CA LEU A 220 -4.89 -0.33 2.02
C LEU A 220 -5.48 -1.16 0.88
N LEU A 221 -5.23 -0.73 -0.35
CA LEU A 221 -5.72 -1.34 -1.57
C LEU A 221 -4.55 -1.75 -2.47
N THR A 222 -4.73 -2.86 -3.20
CA THR A 222 -3.87 -3.22 -4.35
C THR A 222 -4.70 -3.29 -5.61
N ILE A 223 -4.10 -2.87 -6.74
CA ILE A 223 -4.78 -2.67 -8.00
C ILE A 223 -3.96 -3.35 -9.10
N TYR A 224 -4.63 -4.19 -9.90
CA TYR A 224 -4.03 -5.00 -10.96
C TYR A 224 -4.70 -4.63 -12.28
N MET A 225 -3.95 -4.12 -13.26
CA MET A 225 -4.48 -3.55 -14.49
C MET A 225 -3.95 -4.27 -15.73
N HIS A 226 -4.59 -3.96 -16.88
CA HIS A 226 -4.25 -4.47 -18.20
C HIS A 226 -4.41 -5.98 -18.35
N LEU A 227 -5.29 -6.60 -17.53
CA LEU A 227 -5.50 -8.04 -17.45
C LEU A 227 -6.16 -8.57 -18.74
N SER A 228 -5.94 -9.85 -19.06
CA SER A 228 -6.64 -10.56 -20.15
C SER A 228 -7.85 -11.32 -19.66
N GLU A 229 -7.80 -11.87 -18.44
CA GLU A 229 -8.86 -12.70 -17.89
C GLU A 229 -8.97 -12.52 -16.38
N PHE A 230 -10.20 -12.49 -15.85
CA PHE A 230 -10.50 -12.54 -14.43
C PHE A 230 -10.66 -13.99 -13.95
N LYS A 231 -10.09 -14.34 -12.79
CA LYS A 231 -10.29 -15.63 -12.10
C LYS A 231 -11.13 -15.48 -10.84
N VAL A 232 -11.53 -14.26 -10.53
CA VAL A 232 -12.36 -13.86 -9.38
C VAL A 232 -13.39 -12.83 -9.81
N LYS A 233 -14.39 -12.59 -8.97
CA LYS A 233 -15.44 -11.57 -9.16
C LYS A 233 -15.56 -10.68 -7.94
N GLU A 234 -16.24 -9.56 -8.09
CA GLU A 234 -16.52 -8.62 -7.00
C GLU A 234 -17.23 -9.32 -5.84
N GLY A 235 -16.80 -9.05 -4.61
CA GLY A 235 -17.27 -9.66 -3.37
C GLY A 235 -16.51 -10.92 -2.95
N ASP A 236 -15.69 -11.52 -3.81
CA ASP A 236 -14.90 -12.70 -3.44
C ASP A 236 -13.83 -12.31 -2.39
N LYS A 237 -13.65 -13.19 -1.39
CA LYS A 237 -12.52 -13.14 -0.47
C LYS A 237 -11.40 -13.98 -1.03
N VAL A 238 -10.20 -13.42 -1.08
CA VAL A 238 -9.01 -14.09 -1.62
C VAL A 238 -7.96 -14.28 -0.53
N ALA A 239 -7.25 -15.39 -0.60
CA ALA A 239 -6.08 -15.64 0.24
C ALA A 239 -4.82 -15.02 -0.37
N ALA A 240 -3.78 -14.82 0.46
CA ALA A 240 -2.45 -14.47 -0.03
C ALA A 240 -1.96 -15.51 -1.04
N GLY A 241 -1.40 -15.06 -2.17
CA GLY A 241 -0.90 -15.94 -3.23
C GLY A 241 -1.98 -16.62 -4.07
N GLN A 242 -3.27 -16.36 -3.86
CA GLN A 242 -4.33 -16.92 -4.69
C GLN A 242 -4.28 -16.38 -6.13
N LEU A 243 -4.44 -17.25 -7.13
CA LEU A 243 -4.57 -16.85 -8.54
C LEU A 243 -5.86 -16.02 -8.70
N ILE A 244 -5.73 -14.77 -9.17
CA ILE A 244 -6.85 -13.83 -9.33
C ILE A 244 -7.11 -13.43 -10.79
N ALA A 245 -6.08 -13.51 -11.64
CA ALA A 245 -6.19 -13.09 -13.04
C ALA A 245 -5.08 -13.67 -13.91
N LEU A 246 -5.17 -13.39 -15.22
CA LEU A 246 -4.08 -13.51 -16.18
C LEU A 246 -3.70 -12.13 -16.70
N SER A 247 -2.40 -11.86 -16.85
CA SER A 247 -1.89 -10.62 -17.44
C SER A 247 -2.27 -10.47 -18.91
N GLY A 248 -2.32 -9.24 -19.40
CA GLY A 248 -2.71 -8.93 -20.76
C GLY A 248 -2.15 -7.59 -21.25
N GLY A 249 -2.88 -6.92 -22.12
CA GLY A 249 -2.55 -5.61 -22.67
C GLY A 249 -3.81 -4.78 -22.95
N THR A 250 -4.88 -4.95 -22.17
CA THR A 250 -6.15 -4.22 -22.33
C THR A 250 -6.03 -2.78 -21.82
N GLY A 251 -6.89 -1.88 -22.32
CA GLY A 251 -6.87 -0.46 -21.94
C GLY A 251 -5.69 0.32 -22.50
N ARG A 252 -5.22 1.34 -21.77
CA ARG A 252 -4.10 2.21 -22.17
C ARG A 252 -2.75 1.54 -21.91
N SER A 253 -2.39 0.63 -22.75
CA SER A 253 -1.15 -0.14 -22.69
C SER A 253 -0.33 0.00 -23.98
N THR A 254 0.99 -0.12 -23.89
CA THR A 254 1.91 -0.16 -25.04
C THR A 254 2.18 -1.59 -25.53
N GLY A 255 1.74 -2.58 -24.77
CA GLY A 255 1.94 -4.00 -25.03
C GLY A 255 1.66 -4.82 -23.78
N PRO A 256 1.73 -6.15 -23.84
CA PRO A 256 1.48 -7.02 -22.70
C PRO A 256 2.39 -6.71 -21.50
N HIS A 257 1.80 -6.44 -20.36
CA HIS A 257 2.47 -6.26 -19.06
C HIS A 257 1.42 -6.28 -17.94
N LEU A 258 1.86 -6.44 -16.70
CA LEU A 258 1.02 -6.18 -15.54
C LEU A 258 1.40 -4.82 -14.94
N HIS A 259 0.43 -3.90 -14.87
CA HIS A 259 0.56 -2.71 -14.04
C HIS A 259 -0.02 -3.00 -12.66
N PHE A 260 0.80 -2.87 -11.62
CA PHE A 260 0.46 -3.11 -10.22
C PHE A 260 0.56 -1.81 -9.43
N ALA A 261 -0.50 -1.42 -8.74
CA ALA A 261 -0.51 -0.21 -7.93
C ALA A 261 -0.93 -0.49 -6.50
N VAL A 262 -0.46 0.35 -5.59
CA VAL A 262 -0.80 0.35 -4.16
C VAL A 262 -1.42 1.70 -3.82
N ARG A 263 -2.51 1.66 -3.07
CA ARG A 263 -3.18 2.89 -2.61
C ARG A 263 -3.51 2.76 -1.13
N TRP A 264 -3.22 3.79 -0.35
CA TRP A 264 -3.55 3.85 1.06
C TRP A 264 -4.24 5.17 1.39
N ARG A 265 -5.46 5.10 1.92
CA ARG A 265 -6.28 6.26 2.34
C ARG A 265 -6.29 7.41 1.32
N GLY A 266 -6.44 7.09 0.06
CA GLY A 266 -6.51 8.07 -1.01
C GLY A 266 -5.20 8.33 -1.75
N GLU A 267 -4.06 7.99 -1.18
CA GLU A 267 -2.73 8.26 -1.72
C GLU A 267 -2.14 7.02 -2.40
N TYR A 268 -1.59 7.21 -3.60
CA TYR A 268 -0.82 6.16 -4.26
C TYR A 268 0.59 6.09 -3.67
N LEU A 269 1.03 4.86 -3.39
CA LEU A 269 2.32 4.57 -2.76
C LEU A 269 3.16 3.67 -3.66
N ASP A 270 4.49 3.71 -3.47
CA ASP A 270 5.42 2.87 -4.21
C ASP A 270 5.22 1.39 -3.89
N PRO A 271 4.76 0.60 -4.89
CA PRO A 271 4.49 -0.81 -4.68
C PRO A 271 5.76 -1.61 -4.35
N ARG A 272 6.93 -1.23 -4.91
CA ARG A 272 8.19 -1.92 -4.62
C ARG A 272 8.51 -1.82 -3.14
N THR A 273 8.42 -0.61 -2.59
CA THR A 273 8.67 -0.41 -1.16
C THR A 273 7.68 -1.22 -0.30
N LEU A 274 6.39 -1.34 -0.69
CA LEU A 274 5.44 -2.19 0.05
C LEU A 274 5.85 -3.67 0.02
N LEU A 275 6.28 -4.18 -1.14
CA LEU A 275 6.73 -5.57 -1.30
C LEU A 275 8.03 -5.87 -0.51
N ASP A 276 8.85 -4.84 -0.25
CA ASP A 276 10.08 -4.95 0.53
C ASP A 276 9.84 -4.79 2.05
N LEU A 277 8.62 -4.40 2.48
CA LEU A 277 8.28 -4.33 3.91
C LEU A 277 8.06 -5.74 4.49
N HIS A 278 8.49 -5.94 5.74
CA HIS A 278 8.34 -7.20 6.47
C HIS A 278 7.50 -6.98 7.74
N PRO A 279 6.16 -6.79 7.60
CA PRO A 279 5.29 -6.73 8.76
C PRO A 279 5.35 -8.04 9.54
N PRO A 280 5.22 -7.98 10.88
CA PRO A 280 5.12 -9.20 11.67
C PRO A 280 3.92 -10.03 11.20
N GLY A 281 4.10 -11.35 11.14
CA GLY A 281 2.98 -12.28 11.03
C GLY A 281 2.10 -12.27 12.30
N ASN A 282 0.94 -12.88 12.19
CA ASN A 282 0.03 -13.06 13.33
C ASN A 282 0.60 -14.06 14.35
#